data_9ed4a2a384115e3f581b15cf09c307a6
#
_entry.id   9ed4a2a384115e3f581b15cf09c307a6
#
_cell.length_a   1.000
_cell.length_b   1.000
_cell.length_c   1.000
_cell.angle_alpha   90.00
_cell.angle_beta   90.00
_cell.angle_gamma   90.00
#
_symmetry.space_group_name_H-M   'P 1'
#
loop_
_entity.id
_entity.type
_entity.pdbx_description
1 polymer ?
#
loop_
_entity_poly.entity_id
_entity_poly.type
_entity_poly.pdbx_seq_one_letter_code
_entity_poly.pdbx_strand_id
1 'polypeptide(L)'
;PAVPTALGALDAASRAEFWAALALSHTDGLGARSRKRLLDAFGSAFEAVRRANDWREAGLREDLIREFRSEKWREPARKEWDATRKLTGTVLLWTDSRYPALLKELPDAPIRLYCQGDMSLLGNPCVSIVGTRTCSREGIRAAQSIASGLAASGITVVSGLAIGIDKQAHLAALDLPGGTIAVLGAGSDVCYPKENDGLRRSIIQRGLLISEYAPGTL
;
A
#
# COMPACT_ATOMS: atom_id res chain seq x y z
N PRO A 1 1.53 13.15 -21.48
CA PRO A 1 1.96 11.76 -21.54
C PRO A 1 0.99 10.89 -20.75
N ALA A 2 0.62 9.71 -21.31
CA ALA A 2 -0.25 8.77 -20.61
C ALA A 2 0.47 8.28 -19.35
N VAL A 3 -0.25 8.24 -18.21
CA VAL A 3 0.26 7.64 -16.97
C VAL A 3 0.56 6.16 -17.24
N PRO A 4 1.77 5.67 -16.99
CA PRO A 4 2.09 4.27 -17.24
C PRO A 4 1.23 3.35 -16.37
N THR A 5 0.98 2.13 -16.85
CA THR A 5 0.36 1.09 -16.02
C THR A 5 1.33 0.68 -14.91
N ALA A 6 0.80 0.21 -13.79
CA ALA A 6 1.59 -0.15 -12.61
C ALA A 6 2.70 -1.18 -12.92
N LEU A 7 2.46 -2.14 -13.83
CA LEU A 7 3.49 -3.07 -14.30
C LEU A 7 4.35 -2.50 -15.43
N GLY A 8 3.83 -1.55 -16.21
CA GLY A 8 4.60 -0.89 -17.26
C GLY A 8 5.75 -0.06 -16.73
N ALA A 9 5.62 0.45 -15.52
CA ALA A 9 6.64 1.23 -14.83
C ALA A 9 7.77 0.39 -14.20
N LEU A 10 7.59 -0.94 -14.06
CA LEU A 10 8.59 -1.82 -13.46
C LEU A 10 9.60 -2.33 -14.51
N ASP A 11 10.87 -2.35 -14.16
CA ASP A 11 11.91 -3.06 -14.91
C ASP A 11 11.81 -4.58 -14.72
N ALA A 12 12.69 -5.35 -15.37
CA ALA A 12 12.66 -6.80 -15.33
C ALA A 12 12.90 -7.35 -13.92
N ALA A 13 13.82 -6.78 -13.15
CA ALA A 13 14.13 -7.22 -11.80
C ALA A 13 12.96 -6.94 -10.84
N SER A 14 12.38 -5.75 -10.91
CA SER A 14 11.19 -5.38 -10.12
C SER A 14 9.96 -6.23 -10.49
N ARG A 15 9.80 -6.62 -11.75
CA ARG A 15 8.74 -7.56 -12.15
C ARG A 15 8.94 -8.95 -11.54
N ALA A 16 10.18 -9.44 -11.50
CA ALA A 16 10.50 -10.71 -10.85
C ALA A 16 10.24 -10.64 -9.33
N GLU A 17 10.64 -9.55 -8.68
CA GLU A 17 10.36 -9.29 -7.27
C GLU A 17 8.85 -9.23 -7.01
N PHE A 18 8.08 -8.52 -7.85
CA PHE A 18 6.63 -8.45 -7.72
C PHE A 18 5.97 -9.82 -7.88
N TRP A 19 6.38 -10.62 -8.87
CA TRP A 19 5.87 -11.97 -9.05
C TRP A 19 6.16 -12.85 -7.83
N ALA A 20 7.35 -12.76 -7.26
CA ALA A 20 7.72 -13.46 -6.04
C ALA A 20 6.88 -12.98 -4.83
N ALA A 21 6.66 -11.67 -4.70
CA ALA A 21 5.77 -11.13 -3.67
C ALA A 21 4.33 -11.65 -3.80
N LEU A 22 3.81 -11.81 -5.01
CA LEU A 22 2.52 -12.45 -5.26
C LEU A 22 2.53 -13.93 -4.87
N ALA A 23 3.58 -14.67 -5.21
CA ALA A 23 3.74 -16.07 -4.82
C ALA A 23 3.66 -16.26 -3.30
N LEU A 24 4.39 -15.42 -2.54
CA LEU A 24 4.35 -15.43 -1.08
C LEU A 24 2.96 -15.03 -0.54
N SER A 25 2.30 -14.05 -1.18
CA SER A 25 1.00 -13.56 -0.71
C SER A 25 -0.14 -14.54 -0.91
N HIS A 26 -0.07 -15.35 -1.95
CA HIS A 26 -1.09 -16.33 -2.32
C HIS A 26 -0.77 -17.77 -1.86
N THR A 27 0.30 -17.95 -1.10
CA THR A 27 0.58 -19.23 -0.45
C THR A 27 -0.30 -19.37 0.79
N ASP A 28 -1.18 -20.37 0.80
CA ASP A 28 -2.10 -20.60 1.89
C ASP A 28 -1.36 -20.81 3.22
N GLY A 29 -1.87 -20.17 4.27
CA GLY A 29 -1.28 -20.21 5.62
C GLY A 29 -0.02 -19.36 5.81
N LEU A 30 0.55 -18.78 4.73
CA LEU A 30 1.70 -17.90 4.82
C LEU A 30 1.25 -16.45 5.16
N GLY A 31 0.92 -16.21 6.43
CA GLY A 31 0.43 -14.91 6.91
C GLY A 31 1.49 -13.80 6.85
N ALA A 32 1.06 -12.55 7.08
CA ALA A 32 1.90 -11.34 6.95
C ALA A 32 3.19 -11.42 7.77
N ARG A 33 3.12 -11.87 9.04
CA ARG A 33 4.31 -12.05 9.90
C ARG A 33 5.30 -13.08 9.35
N SER A 34 4.81 -14.15 8.73
CA SER A 34 5.69 -15.17 8.12
C SER A 34 6.35 -14.63 6.87
N ARG A 35 5.61 -13.88 6.05
CA ARG A 35 6.17 -13.17 4.89
C ARG A 35 7.24 -12.16 5.31
N LYS A 36 6.96 -11.35 6.34
CA LYS A 36 7.93 -10.41 6.90
C LYS A 36 9.23 -11.10 7.33
N ARG A 37 9.14 -12.23 8.06
CA ARG A 37 10.31 -13.02 8.46
C ARG A 37 11.13 -13.51 7.25
N LEU A 38 10.47 -13.91 6.17
CA LEU A 38 11.18 -14.29 4.94
C LEU A 38 11.93 -13.12 4.33
N LEU A 39 11.30 -11.93 4.28
CA LEU A 39 11.96 -10.73 3.74
C LEU A 39 13.14 -10.30 4.62
N ASP A 40 13.02 -10.40 5.94
CA ASP A 40 14.12 -10.08 6.86
C ASP A 40 15.29 -11.07 6.71
N ALA A 41 14.99 -12.36 6.53
CA ALA A 41 16.01 -13.40 6.40
C ALA A 41 16.71 -13.40 5.03
N PHE A 42 15.97 -13.14 3.95
CA PHE A 42 16.47 -13.29 2.59
C PHE A 42 16.63 -11.96 1.84
N GLY A 43 16.20 -10.83 2.42
CA GLY A 43 16.36 -9.48 1.87
C GLY A 43 15.30 -9.09 0.83
N SER A 44 14.73 -10.05 0.10
CA SER A 44 13.71 -9.80 -0.94
C SER A 44 12.75 -10.98 -1.08
N ALA A 45 11.60 -10.74 -1.70
CA ALA A 45 10.65 -11.81 -2.04
C ALA A 45 11.25 -12.75 -3.08
N PHE A 46 11.98 -12.22 -4.06
CA PHE A 46 12.65 -13.01 -5.08
C PHE A 46 13.65 -14.00 -4.49
N GLU A 47 14.53 -13.54 -3.59
CA GLU A 47 15.50 -14.42 -2.92
C GLU A 47 14.80 -15.42 -1.98
N ALA A 48 13.76 -15.00 -1.27
CA ALA A 48 12.98 -15.92 -0.44
C ALA A 48 12.37 -17.06 -1.27
N VAL A 49 11.76 -16.74 -2.42
CA VAL A 49 11.18 -17.76 -3.32
C VAL A 49 12.26 -18.66 -3.92
N ARG A 50 13.37 -18.10 -4.37
CA ARG A 50 14.50 -18.85 -4.93
C ARG A 50 15.09 -19.84 -3.93
N ARG A 51 15.13 -19.46 -2.65
CA ARG A 51 15.66 -20.24 -1.54
C ARG A 51 14.57 -20.89 -0.67
N ALA A 52 13.48 -21.33 -1.29
CA ALA A 52 12.36 -21.94 -0.58
C ALA A 52 12.74 -23.18 0.26
N ASN A 53 13.85 -23.85 -0.08
CA ASN A 53 14.39 -24.96 0.69
C ASN A 53 14.92 -24.53 2.08
N ASP A 54 15.37 -23.30 2.17
CA ASP A 54 16.03 -22.73 3.35
C ASP A 54 15.03 -22.02 4.30
N TRP A 55 13.73 -22.03 4.03
CA TRP A 55 12.74 -21.32 4.83
C TRP A 55 12.67 -21.77 6.29
N ARG A 56 13.18 -22.98 6.60
CA ARG A 56 13.37 -23.43 7.98
C ARG A 56 14.34 -22.55 8.76
N GLU A 57 15.36 -21.99 8.10
CA GLU A 57 16.33 -21.05 8.70
C GLU A 57 15.64 -19.75 9.17
N ALA A 58 14.57 -19.34 8.46
CA ALA A 58 13.71 -18.21 8.84
C ALA A 58 12.60 -18.61 9.84
N GLY A 59 12.66 -19.83 10.40
CA GLY A 59 11.71 -20.32 11.40
C GLY A 59 10.33 -20.68 10.83
N LEU A 60 10.22 -21.00 9.54
CA LEU A 60 8.97 -21.46 8.95
C LEU A 60 8.81 -22.98 9.11
N ARG A 61 7.55 -23.41 9.30
CA ARG A 61 7.19 -24.80 9.43
C ARG A 61 7.19 -25.49 8.06
N GLU A 62 7.41 -26.80 8.09
CA GLU A 62 7.50 -27.65 6.90
C GLU A 62 6.19 -27.70 6.09
N ASP A 63 5.04 -27.59 6.75
CA ASP A 63 3.74 -27.55 6.07
C ASP A 63 3.61 -26.34 5.15
N LEU A 64 4.13 -25.17 5.54
CA LEU A 64 4.15 -23.96 4.71
C LEU A 64 5.09 -24.12 3.50
N ILE A 65 6.24 -24.75 3.69
CA ILE A 65 7.18 -25.05 2.60
C ILE A 65 6.54 -25.98 1.57
N ARG A 66 5.85 -27.05 2.05
CA ARG A 66 5.11 -27.96 1.17
C ARG A 66 3.97 -27.27 0.46
N GLU A 67 3.23 -26.39 1.13
CA GLU A 67 2.14 -25.64 0.51
C GLU A 67 2.67 -24.69 -0.59
N PHE A 68 3.74 -23.97 -0.33
CA PHE A 68 4.38 -23.15 -1.37
C PHE A 68 4.80 -23.99 -2.57
N ARG A 69 5.43 -25.15 -2.35
CA ARG A 69 5.87 -26.08 -3.42
C ARG A 69 4.71 -26.75 -4.15
N SER A 70 3.50 -26.78 -3.61
CA SER A 70 2.31 -27.27 -4.31
C SER A 70 1.92 -26.38 -5.49
N GLU A 71 2.48 -25.16 -5.56
CA GLU A 71 2.25 -24.16 -6.60
C GLU A 71 0.79 -23.71 -6.77
N LYS A 72 -0.11 -24.04 -5.86
CA LYS A 72 -1.51 -23.61 -5.88
C LYS A 72 -1.66 -22.08 -5.90
N TRP A 73 -0.67 -21.35 -5.39
CA TRP A 73 -0.60 -19.90 -5.42
C TRP A 73 -0.52 -19.31 -6.84
N ARG A 74 -0.12 -20.09 -7.85
CA ARG A 74 0.14 -19.59 -9.22
C ARG A 74 -1.08 -18.97 -9.88
N GLU A 75 -2.24 -19.62 -9.76
CA GLU A 75 -3.47 -19.14 -10.40
C GLU A 75 -3.99 -17.83 -9.73
N PRO A 76 -4.13 -17.71 -8.39
CA PRO A 76 -4.50 -16.45 -7.77
C PRO A 76 -3.44 -15.35 -7.97
N ALA A 77 -2.15 -15.67 -7.95
CA ALA A 77 -1.07 -14.72 -8.26
C ALA A 77 -1.19 -14.18 -9.69
N ARG A 78 -1.51 -15.03 -10.66
CA ARG A 78 -1.73 -14.63 -12.05
C ARG A 78 -2.94 -13.70 -12.20
N LYS A 79 -4.03 -13.98 -11.50
CA LYS A 79 -5.21 -13.11 -11.50
C LYS A 79 -4.87 -11.70 -10.98
N GLU A 80 -4.14 -11.61 -9.88
CA GLU A 80 -3.71 -10.33 -9.32
C GLU A 80 -2.71 -9.62 -10.26
N TRP A 81 -1.78 -10.35 -10.85
CA TRP A 81 -0.87 -9.82 -11.86
C TRP A 81 -1.63 -9.20 -13.05
N ASP A 82 -2.59 -9.93 -13.60
CA ASP A 82 -3.39 -9.46 -14.74
C ASP A 82 -4.29 -8.27 -14.38
N ALA A 83 -4.80 -8.21 -13.16
CA ALA A 83 -5.52 -7.05 -12.64
C ALA A 83 -4.57 -5.84 -12.52
N THR A 84 -3.37 -6.04 -11.97
CA THR A 84 -2.36 -4.98 -11.80
C THR A 84 -1.88 -4.41 -13.14
N ARG A 85 -1.85 -5.20 -14.21
CA ARG A 85 -1.53 -4.71 -15.57
C ARG A 85 -2.50 -3.64 -16.08
N LYS A 86 -3.72 -3.61 -15.57
CA LYS A 86 -4.76 -2.64 -15.94
C LYS A 86 -4.77 -1.42 -15.02
N LEU A 87 -4.12 -1.52 -13.87
CA LEU A 87 -4.05 -0.45 -12.89
C LEU A 87 -3.10 0.65 -13.38
N THR A 88 -3.50 1.91 -13.26
CA THR A 88 -2.61 3.06 -13.41
C THR A 88 -1.92 3.36 -12.08
N GLY A 89 -0.64 3.74 -12.12
CA GLY A 89 0.11 4.06 -10.91
C GLY A 89 1.41 3.28 -10.78
N THR A 90 1.76 2.89 -9.57
CA THR A 90 3.02 2.20 -9.24
C THR A 90 2.77 1.10 -8.23
N VAL A 91 3.44 -0.04 -8.40
CA VAL A 91 3.60 -1.03 -7.33
C VAL A 91 4.89 -0.70 -6.59
N LEU A 92 4.78 -0.35 -5.31
CA LEU A 92 5.92 -0.10 -4.44
C LEU A 92 6.28 -1.42 -3.74
N LEU A 93 7.46 -1.92 -4.02
CA LEU A 93 7.95 -3.20 -3.52
C LEU A 93 8.80 -3.03 -2.27
N TRP A 94 8.93 -4.08 -1.48
CA TRP A 94 9.80 -4.13 -0.30
C TRP A 94 11.24 -3.67 -0.57
N THR A 95 11.77 -3.99 -1.74
CA THR A 95 13.13 -3.66 -2.17
C THR A 95 13.28 -2.25 -2.72
N ASP A 96 12.20 -1.52 -2.94
CA ASP A 96 12.24 -0.13 -3.43
C ASP A 96 12.79 0.79 -2.32
N SER A 97 13.72 1.67 -2.68
CA SER A 97 14.32 2.64 -1.76
C SER A 97 13.31 3.65 -1.19
N ARG A 98 12.18 3.86 -1.88
CA ARG A 98 11.08 4.74 -1.42
C ARG A 98 10.14 4.04 -0.44
N TYR A 99 10.27 2.71 -0.23
CA TYR A 99 9.42 2.01 0.73
C TYR A 99 9.68 2.55 2.15
N PRO A 100 8.64 3.02 2.89
CA PRO A 100 8.84 3.71 4.16
C PRO A 100 9.55 2.82 5.19
N ALA A 101 10.67 3.34 5.75
CA ALA A 101 11.48 2.59 6.72
C ALA A 101 10.66 2.20 7.97
N LEU A 102 9.86 3.14 8.50
CA LEU A 102 8.99 2.88 9.65
C LEU A 102 7.96 1.78 9.38
N LEU A 103 7.47 1.65 8.13
CA LEU A 103 6.55 0.59 7.78
C LEU A 103 7.25 -0.78 7.78
N LYS A 104 8.54 -0.85 7.44
CA LYS A 104 9.34 -2.08 7.52
C LYS A 104 9.55 -2.59 8.94
N GLU A 105 9.43 -1.72 9.95
CA GLU A 105 9.58 -2.10 11.36
C GLU A 105 8.37 -2.87 11.90
N LEU A 106 7.22 -2.79 11.22
CA LEU A 106 6.03 -3.52 11.64
C LEU A 106 6.25 -5.04 11.52
N PRO A 107 5.78 -5.84 12.48
CA PRO A 107 5.94 -7.30 12.46
C PRO A 107 5.14 -7.97 11.33
N ASP A 108 4.20 -7.27 10.75
CA ASP A 108 3.30 -7.69 9.68
C ASP A 108 3.30 -6.73 8.50
N ALA A 109 4.42 -6.03 8.30
CA ALA A 109 4.59 -5.07 7.22
C ALA A 109 4.16 -5.63 5.87
N PRO A 110 3.41 -4.85 5.05
CA PRO A 110 3.02 -5.26 3.71
C PRO A 110 4.25 -5.48 2.83
N ILE A 111 4.31 -6.56 2.07
CA ILE A 111 5.46 -6.84 1.19
C ILE A 111 5.40 -6.06 -0.13
N ARG A 112 4.27 -5.44 -0.42
CA ARG A 112 4.03 -4.52 -1.54
C ARG A 112 2.90 -3.55 -1.22
N LEU A 113 2.90 -2.40 -1.91
CA LEU A 113 1.82 -1.41 -1.86
C LEU A 113 1.45 -0.99 -3.28
N TYR A 114 0.16 -0.79 -3.52
CA TYR A 114 -0.38 -0.20 -4.74
C TYR A 114 -0.54 1.29 -4.53
N CYS A 115 0.12 2.09 -5.35
CA CYS A 115 0.21 3.53 -5.17
C CYS A 115 -0.30 4.27 -6.42
N GLN A 116 -1.09 5.34 -6.23
CA GLN A 116 -1.53 6.24 -7.29
C GLN A 116 -1.34 7.69 -6.84
N GLY A 117 -0.57 8.47 -7.58
CA GLY A 117 -0.31 9.88 -7.28
C GLY A 117 1.15 10.19 -7.00
N ASP A 118 1.38 11.19 -6.16
CA ASP A 118 2.71 11.75 -5.86
C ASP A 118 3.46 10.93 -4.81
N MET A 119 4.36 10.08 -5.28
CA MET A 119 5.21 9.23 -4.43
C MET A 119 6.22 10.02 -3.59
N SER A 120 6.48 11.28 -3.89
CA SER A 120 7.42 12.11 -3.11
C SER A 120 6.93 12.36 -1.68
N LEU A 121 5.62 12.32 -1.46
CA LEU A 121 4.99 12.48 -0.14
C LEU A 121 5.41 11.39 0.87
N LEU A 122 5.88 10.23 0.41
CA LEU A 122 6.41 9.17 1.27
C LEU A 122 7.71 9.57 2.00
N GLY A 123 8.42 10.56 1.49
CA GLY A 123 9.65 11.11 2.10
C GLY A 123 9.40 12.16 3.18
N ASN A 124 8.18 12.66 3.32
CA ASN A 124 7.83 13.68 4.30
C ASN A 124 7.59 13.09 5.69
N PRO A 125 7.77 13.87 6.77
CA PRO A 125 7.16 13.53 8.05
C PRO A 125 5.65 13.39 7.90
N CYS A 126 5.08 12.35 8.50
CA CYS A 126 3.66 12.04 8.37
C CYS A 126 2.95 12.08 9.73
N VAL A 127 1.72 12.59 9.75
CA VAL A 127 0.82 12.54 10.90
C VAL A 127 -0.53 11.99 10.48
N SER A 128 -1.02 10.97 11.17
CA SER A 128 -2.32 10.37 10.91
C SER A 128 -3.43 11.16 11.60
N ILE A 129 -4.49 11.50 10.86
CA ILE A 129 -5.72 12.09 11.39
C ILE A 129 -6.86 11.14 11.05
N VAL A 130 -7.47 10.57 12.07
CA VAL A 130 -8.59 9.63 11.94
C VAL A 130 -9.70 9.99 12.91
N GLY A 131 -10.94 9.65 12.57
CA GLY A 131 -12.04 9.92 13.47
C GLY A 131 -13.39 9.38 13.02
N THR A 132 -14.43 9.81 13.69
CA THR A 132 -15.79 9.34 13.48
C THR A 132 -16.31 9.68 12.09
N ARG A 133 -17.12 8.78 11.54
CA ARG A 133 -17.88 9.01 10.30
C ARG A 133 -19.02 10.00 10.47
N THR A 134 -19.59 10.09 11.69
CA THR A 134 -20.64 11.04 12.08
C THR A 134 -20.01 12.06 13.01
N CYS A 135 -19.58 13.20 12.48
CA CYS A 135 -18.83 14.22 13.23
C CYS A 135 -19.67 15.48 13.52
N SER A 136 -19.39 16.11 14.66
CA SER A 136 -19.96 17.41 15.00
C SER A 136 -19.32 18.53 14.18
N ARG A 137 -19.94 19.72 14.19
CA ARG A 137 -19.36 20.91 13.54
C ARG A 137 -18.00 21.30 14.14
N GLU A 138 -17.85 21.14 15.45
CA GLU A 138 -16.61 21.39 16.19
C GLU A 138 -15.52 20.40 15.78
N GLY A 139 -15.87 19.10 15.66
CA GLY A 139 -14.97 18.05 15.18
C GLY A 139 -14.48 18.32 13.76
N ILE A 140 -15.36 18.77 12.87
CA ILE A 140 -14.99 19.19 11.50
C ILE A 140 -13.96 20.33 11.53
N ARG A 141 -14.26 21.41 12.29
CA ARG A 141 -13.36 22.57 12.39
C ARG A 141 -12.00 22.19 12.97
N ALA A 142 -11.99 21.36 14.02
CA ALA A 142 -10.75 20.87 14.62
C ALA A 142 -9.91 20.07 13.63
N ALA A 143 -10.52 19.09 12.93
CA ALA A 143 -9.83 18.29 11.93
C ALA A 143 -9.25 19.15 10.79
N GLN A 144 -10.03 20.11 10.27
CA GLN A 144 -9.57 21.03 9.23
C GLN A 144 -8.43 21.92 9.71
N SER A 145 -8.54 22.51 10.91
CA SER A 145 -7.50 23.39 11.48
C SER A 145 -6.19 22.65 11.72
N ILE A 146 -6.25 21.43 12.31
CA ILE A 146 -5.06 20.62 12.57
C ILE A 146 -4.43 20.16 11.23
N ALA A 147 -5.23 19.64 10.32
CA ALA A 147 -4.74 19.15 9.03
C ALA A 147 -4.08 20.25 8.19
N SER A 148 -4.73 21.43 8.11
CA SER A 148 -4.17 22.56 7.37
C SER A 148 -2.88 23.10 8.02
N GLY A 149 -2.81 23.18 9.35
CA GLY A 149 -1.61 23.61 10.07
C GLY A 149 -0.42 22.67 9.85
N LEU A 150 -0.65 21.36 9.93
CA LEU A 150 0.37 20.34 9.64
C LEU A 150 0.84 20.42 8.18
N ALA A 151 -0.09 20.42 7.24
CA ALA A 151 0.25 20.42 5.81
C ALA A 151 0.91 21.74 5.37
N ALA A 152 0.52 22.89 5.93
CA ALA A 152 1.20 24.16 5.70
C ALA A 152 2.67 24.16 6.18
N SER A 153 2.97 23.35 7.21
CA SER A 153 4.33 23.17 7.75
C SER A 153 5.15 22.08 7.02
N GLY A 154 4.65 21.55 5.90
CA GLY A 154 5.34 20.50 5.13
C GLY A 154 5.18 19.08 5.72
N ILE A 155 4.27 18.89 6.68
CA ILE A 155 3.96 17.57 7.26
C ILE A 155 2.80 16.95 6.49
N THR A 156 2.98 15.73 5.98
CA THR A 156 1.95 15.04 5.21
C THR A 156 0.87 14.48 6.14
N VAL A 157 -0.38 14.81 5.82
CA VAL A 157 -1.56 14.28 6.53
C VAL A 157 -1.94 12.93 5.96
N VAL A 158 -1.97 11.90 6.81
CA VAL A 158 -2.38 10.52 6.43
C VAL A 158 -3.77 10.24 6.98
N SER A 159 -4.67 9.69 6.16
CA SER A 159 -6.01 9.32 6.61
C SER A 159 -6.62 8.20 5.74
N GLY A 160 -7.78 7.65 6.14
CA GLY A 160 -8.38 6.46 5.53
C GLY A 160 -9.41 6.73 4.43
N LEU A 161 -9.59 7.98 4.00
CA LEU A 161 -10.58 8.38 2.99
C LEU A 161 -12.04 8.04 3.35
N ALA A 162 -12.34 7.79 4.62
CA ALA A 162 -13.71 7.57 5.08
C ALA A 162 -14.55 8.87 5.03
N ILE A 163 -15.87 8.76 5.17
CA ILE A 163 -16.71 9.93 5.43
C ILE A 163 -16.39 10.51 6.81
N GLY A 164 -16.72 11.78 7.05
CA GLY A 164 -16.49 12.42 8.35
C GLY A 164 -15.10 13.02 8.49
N ILE A 165 -14.42 12.77 9.60
CA ILE A 165 -13.13 13.39 9.97
C ILE A 165 -12.06 13.14 8.91
N ASP A 166 -11.93 11.92 8.40
CA ASP A 166 -10.94 11.56 7.37
C ASP A 166 -11.09 12.45 6.14
N LYS A 167 -12.32 12.58 5.63
CA LYS A 167 -12.64 13.46 4.50
C LYS A 167 -12.20 14.90 4.76
N GLN A 168 -12.49 15.44 5.96
CA GLN A 168 -12.17 16.82 6.29
C GLN A 168 -10.67 17.04 6.39
N ALA A 169 -9.93 16.09 6.94
CA ALA A 169 -8.48 16.12 7.01
C ALA A 169 -7.85 16.17 5.61
N HIS A 170 -8.30 15.29 4.69
CA HIS A 170 -7.82 15.29 3.31
C HIS A 170 -8.11 16.61 2.59
N LEU A 171 -9.36 17.11 2.68
CA LEU A 171 -9.77 18.36 2.03
C LEU A 171 -8.93 19.55 2.51
N ALA A 172 -8.58 19.61 3.80
CA ALA A 172 -7.83 20.71 4.38
C ALA A 172 -6.33 20.68 4.06
N ALA A 173 -5.77 19.49 3.75
CA ALA A 173 -4.34 19.31 3.52
C ALA A 173 -3.95 19.26 2.03
N LEU A 174 -4.88 18.90 1.13
CA LEU A 174 -4.62 18.47 -0.24
C LEU A 174 -3.81 19.47 -1.07
N ASP A 175 -4.08 20.76 -0.93
CA ASP A 175 -3.48 21.83 -1.74
C ASP A 175 -2.35 22.58 -1.00
N LEU A 176 -1.87 22.02 0.10
CA LEU A 176 -0.81 22.61 0.92
C LEU A 176 0.52 21.85 0.75
N PRO A 177 1.68 22.45 1.08
CA PRO A 177 3.01 21.89 0.83
C PRO A 177 3.23 20.46 1.34
N GLY A 178 2.68 20.10 2.50
CA GLY A 178 2.76 18.74 3.05
C GLY A 178 1.87 17.74 2.35
N GLY A 179 0.79 18.19 1.70
CA GLY A 179 -0.14 17.33 0.99
C GLY A 179 -0.84 16.29 1.87
N THR A 180 -1.39 15.27 1.23
CA THR A 180 -2.09 14.19 1.94
C THR A 180 -1.91 12.83 1.28
N ILE A 181 -1.89 11.79 2.12
CA ILE A 181 -1.87 10.37 1.72
C ILE A 181 -3.15 9.69 2.18
N ALA A 182 -3.89 9.09 1.26
CA ALA A 182 -5.03 8.24 1.57
C ALA A 182 -4.61 6.77 1.61
N VAL A 183 -4.83 6.09 2.75
CA VAL A 183 -4.56 4.66 2.94
C VAL A 183 -5.88 3.91 2.94
N LEU A 184 -6.10 3.07 1.93
CA LEU A 184 -7.37 2.40 1.71
C LEU A 184 -7.41 1.01 2.35
N GLY A 185 -8.58 0.66 2.90
CA GLY A 185 -8.91 -0.71 3.31
C GLY A 185 -9.50 -1.58 2.18
N ALA A 186 -9.33 -1.17 0.92
CA ALA A 186 -9.82 -1.85 -0.28
C ALA A 186 -8.79 -1.70 -1.41
N GLY A 187 -8.97 -2.39 -2.53
CA GLY A 187 -8.12 -2.22 -3.70
C GLY A 187 -8.08 -0.76 -4.18
N SER A 188 -6.92 -0.31 -4.67
CA SER A 188 -6.73 1.08 -5.08
C SER A 188 -7.62 1.52 -6.26
N ASP A 189 -8.20 0.58 -7.00
CA ASP A 189 -9.18 0.78 -8.07
C ASP A 189 -10.63 0.80 -7.57
N VAL A 190 -10.85 0.44 -6.31
CA VAL A 190 -12.18 0.40 -5.68
C VAL A 190 -12.50 1.75 -5.05
N CYS A 191 -13.65 2.32 -5.41
CA CYS A 191 -14.15 3.55 -4.80
C CYS A 191 -15.08 3.23 -3.63
N TYR A 192 -14.59 3.38 -2.42
CA TYR A 192 -15.38 3.25 -1.21
C TYR A 192 -14.92 4.28 -0.15
N PRO A 193 -15.85 5.07 0.42
CA PRO A 193 -17.25 5.20 0.04
C PRO A 193 -17.43 5.96 -1.28
N LYS A 194 -18.53 5.71 -2.01
CA LYS A 194 -18.79 6.35 -3.33
C LYS A 194 -18.90 7.88 -3.24
N GLU A 195 -19.36 8.38 -2.11
CA GLU A 195 -19.51 9.81 -1.82
C GLU A 195 -18.15 10.57 -1.84
N ASN A 196 -17.05 9.87 -1.69
CA ASN A 196 -15.70 10.44 -1.72
C ASN A 196 -14.98 10.24 -3.06
N ASP A 197 -15.66 9.78 -4.13
CA ASP A 197 -15.03 9.54 -5.43
C ASP A 197 -14.37 10.81 -6.03
N GLY A 198 -15.02 11.96 -5.91
CA GLY A 198 -14.42 13.24 -6.33
C GLY A 198 -13.14 13.56 -5.56
N LEU A 199 -13.14 13.38 -4.24
CA LEU A 199 -11.96 13.59 -3.39
C LEU A 199 -10.87 12.55 -3.72
N ARG A 200 -11.23 11.28 -3.91
CA ARG A 200 -10.29 10.24 -4.34
C ARG A 200 -9.56 10.63 -5.62
N ARG A 201 -10.29 11.09 -6.65
CA ARG A 201 -9.67 11.58 -7.90
C ARG A 201 -8.75 12.77 -7.67
N SER A 202 -9.14 13.71 -6.82
CA SER A 202 -8.30 14.85 -6.47
C SER A 202 -7.02 14.43 -5.74
N ILE A 203 -7.09 13.45 -4.84
CA ILE A 203 -5.92 12.90 -4.15
C ILE A 203 -4.98 12.19 -5.13
N ILE A 204 -5.49 11.43 -6.08
CA ILE A 204 -4.67 10.79 -7.13
C ILE A 204 -3.93 11.84 -7.97
N GLN A 205 -4.52 13.01 -8.19
CA GLN A 205 -3.92 14.08 -9.02
C GLN A 205 -2.90 14.93 -8.25
N ARG A 206 -3.07 15.17 -6.95
CA ARG A 206 -2.33 16.17 -6.17
C ARG A 206 -1.79 15.67 -4.82
N GLY A 207 -2.10 14.45 -4.45
CA GLY A 207 -1.66 13.75 -3.26
C GLY A 207 -1.24 12.33 -3.60
N LEU A 208 -1.37 11.41 -2.65
CA LEU A 208 -1.03 10.00 -2.84
C LEU A 208 -2.12 9.10 -2.28
N LEU A 209 -2.49 8.08 -3.05
CA LEU A 209 -3.40 7.01 -2.63
C LEU A 209 -2.60 5.72 -2.53
N ILE A 210 -2.75 4.99 -1.42
CA ILE A 210 -2.02 3.75 -1.13
C ILE A 210 -3.01 2.67 -0.71
N SER A 211 -2.75 1.44 -1.17
CA SER A 211 -3.44 0.23 -0.69
C SER A 211 -2.48 -0.95 -0.62
N GLU A 212 -2.62 -1.80 0.39
CA GLU A 212 -1.97 -3.12 0.46
C GLU A 212 -2.80 -4.22 -0.21
N TYR A 213 -4.05 -3.94 -0.54
CA TYR A 213 -5.00 -4.88 -1.11
C TYR A 213 -4.88 -4.97 -2.63
N ALA A 214 -5.06 -6.18 -3.14
CA ALA A 214 -5.07 -6.45 -4.57
C ALA A 214 -6.15 -5.62 -5.29
N PRO A 215 -5.92 -5.23 -6.57
CA PRO A 215 -6.96 -4.61 -7.37
C PRO A 215 -8.25 -5.44 -7.38
N GLY A 216 -9.42 -4.76 -7.24
CA GLY A 216 -10.72 -5.38 -7.18
C GLY A 216 -11.15 -5.90 -5.79
N THR A 217 -10.30 -5.81 -4.75
CA THR A 217 -10.66 -6.20 -3.38
C THR A 217 -11.61 -5.16 -2.75
N LEU A 218 -12.75 -5.63 -2.19
CA LEU A 218 -13.73 -4.83 -1.44
C LEU A 218 -13.46 -4.89 0.07
#